data_6cbbd1a09b02cd67dba44e551c43941c
#
_entry.id   6cbbd1a09b02cd67dba44e551c43941c
#
_cell.length_a   1.000
_cell.length_b   1.000
_cell.length_c   1.000
_cell.angle_alpha   90.00
_cell.angle_beta   90.00
_cell.angle_gamma   90.00
#
_symmetry.space_group_name_H-M   'P 1'
#
loop_
_entity.id
_entity.type
_entity.pdbx_description
1 polymer ?
#
loop_
_entity_poly.entity_id
_entity_poly.type
_entity_poly.pdbx_seq_one_letter_code
_entity_poly.pdbx_strand_id
1 'polypeptide(L)'
;MTALLAILLANAAAPAMVVIDEAATLREEAPPHGAIGMSTAYRISDAVPAPRSFEFRKRALHIGAAIGIHPIGHDEIYYVLSGTGIVHSDGEEKALKAGTAAWLYKGAKVGIRQTGSEPLVLIIAYPNQAAGQ
;
A
#
# COMPACT_ATOMS: atom_id res chain seq x y z
N MET A 1 34.92 4.16 -42.94
CA MET A 1 34.63 3.04 -41.99
C MET A 1 34.01 3.59 -40.76
N THR A 2 32.69 3.43 -40.59
CA THR A 2 31.98 3.77 -39.39
C THR A 2 32.00 2.56 -38.45
N ALA A 3 32.72 2.65 -37.33
CA ALA A 3 32.66 1.64 -36.31
C ALA A 3 31.30 1.74 -35.60
N LEU A 4 30.46 0.71 -35.73
CA LEU A 4 29.26 0.59 -34.93
C LEU A 4 29.71 0.20 -33.50
N LEU A 5 29.61 1.15 -32.57
CA LEU A 5 29.76 0.88 -31.17
C LEU A 5 28.48 0.19 -30.69
N ALA A 6 28.49 -1.12 -30.62
CA ALA A 6 27.41 -1.86 -29.97
C ALA A 6 27.49 -1.61 -28.47
N ILE A 7 26.63 -0.75 -27.95
CA ILE A 7 26.47 -0.59 -26.52
C ILE A 7 25.70 -1.83 -26.04
N LEU A 8 26.42 -2.78 -25.45
CA LEU A 8 25.83 -3.86 -24.71
C LEU A 8 25.24 -3.26 -23.42
N LEU A 9 23.94 -3.04 -23.41
CA LEU A 9 23.19 -2.81 -22.17
C LEU A 9 23.18 -4.12 -21.38
N ALA A 10 24.13 -4.26 -20.46
CA ALA A 10 24.08 -5.35 -19.50
C ALA A 10 22.83 -5.13 -18.61
N ASN A 11 21.83 -6.01 -18.69
CA ASN A 11 20.77 -6.08 -17.71
C ASN A 11 21.41 -6.40 -16.37
N ALA A 12 21.38 -5.43 -15.44
CA ALA A 12 21.82 -5.70 -14.09
C ALA A 12 20.95 -6.84 -13.52
N ALA A 13 21.60 -7.90 -13.05
CA ALA A 13 20.90 -8.97 -12.38
C ALA A 13 20.17 -8.42 -11.15
N ALA A 14 18.98 -8.94 -10.86
CA ALA A 14 18.26 -8.62 -9.63
C ALA A 14 19.16 -8.95 -8.41
N PRO A 15 19.14 -8.13 -7.36
CA PRO A 15 19.89 -8.45 -6.14
C PRO A 15 19.36 -9.75 -5.52
N ALA A 16 20.19 -10.44 -4.74
CA ALA A 16 19.78 -11.66 -4.07
C ALA A 16 18.60 -11.45 -3.12
N MET A 17 18.55 -10.28 -2.51
CA MET A 17 17.43 -9.82 -1.67
C MET A 17 17.48 -8.29 -1.51
N VAL A 18 16.38 -7.73 -1.10
CA VAL A 18 16.30 -6.35 -0.67
C VAL A 18 15.78 -6.33 0.78
N VAL A 19 16.58 -5.73 1.67
CA VAL A 19 16.16 -5.48 3.06
C VAL A 19 15.87 -4.01 3.20
N ILE A 20 14.70 -3.69 3.71
CA ILE A 20 14.20 -2.31 3.77
C ILE A 20 14.04 -1.91 5.22
N ASP A 21 14.76 -0.87 5.62
CA ASP A 21 14.55 -0.22 6.91
C ASP A 21 13.46 0.84 6.74
N GLU A 22 12.39 0.71 7.48
CA GLU A 22 11.29 1.67 7.45
C GLU A 22 11.77 3.10 7.74
N ALA A 23 12.76 3.26 8.61
CA ALA A 23 13.32 4.58 8.94
C ALA A 23 13.94 5.29 7.73
N ALA A 24 14.36 4.54 6.72
CA ALA A 24 14.91 5.07 5.47
C ALA A 24 13.87 5.21 4.36
N THR A 25 12.63 4.85 4.62
CA THR A 25 11.55 4.90 3.63
C THR A 25 11.01 6.30 3.45
N LEU A 26 10.60 6.62 2.24
CA LEU A 26 9.88 7.87 1.97
C LEU A 26 8.58 7.92 2.77
N ARG A 27 8.39 8.99 3.51
CA ARG A 27 7.14 9.32 4.18
C ARG A 27 6.44 10.44 3.46
N GLU A 28 5.13 10.32 3.33
CA GLU A 28 4.27 11.36 2.79
C GLU A 28 3.17 11.68 3.78
N GLU A 29 3.11 12.93 4.23
CA GLU A 29 1.97 13.47 4.98
C GLU A 29 0.98 14.01 3.95
N ALA A 30 -0.09 13.30 3.74
CA ALA A 30 -1.07 13.62 2.71
C ALA A 30 -2.45 13.10 3.09
N PRO A 31 -3.52 13.70 2.54
CA PRO A 31 -4.83 13.08 2.65
C PRO A 31 -4.78 11.64 2.11
N PRO A 32 -5.49 10.70 2.76
CA PRO A 32 -5.58 9.36 2.22
C PRO A 32 -6.34 9.35 0.90
N HIS A 33 -6.22 8.25 0.16
CA HIS A 33 -7.01 8.05 -1.05
C HIS A 33 -8.51 8.21 -0.76
N GLY A 34 -9.19 9.10 -1.49
CA GLY A 34 -10.56 9.52 -1.19
C GLY A 34 -10.65 10.76 -0.29
N ALA A 35 -9.53 11.32 0.14
CA ALA A 35 -9.37 12.65 0.73
C ALA A 35 -10.24 12.94 1.97
N ILE A 36 -10.33 12.02 2.91
CA ILE A 36 -10.97 12.24 4.21
C ILE A 36 -9.89 12.31 5.30
N GLY A 37 -9.66 13.51 5.84
CA GLY A 37 -8.66 13.75 6.90
C GLY A 37 -7.24 13.66 6.38
N MET A 38 -6.30 13.32 7.27
CA MET A 38 -4.86 13.24 6.98
C MET A 38 -4.31 11.86 7.28
N SER A 39 -3.25 11.51 6.61
CA SER A 39 -2.53 10.26 6.86
C SER A 39 -1.04 10.42 6.67
N THR A 40 -0.28 9.52 7.28
CA THR A 40 1.15 9.34 7.02
C THR A 40 1.32 8.06 6.21
N ALA A 41 1.80 8.18 5.00
CA ALA A 41 2.08 7.04 4.12
C ALA A 41 3.57 6.70 4.14
N TYR A 42 3.88 5.44 4.37
CA TYR A 42 5.24 4.89 4.33
C TYR A 42 5.36 4.00 3.10
N ARG A 43 6.15 4.43 2.14
CA ARG A 43 6.26 3.81 0.82
C ARG A 43 7.36 2.74 0.79
N ILE A 44 7.18 1.71 1.60
CA ILE A 44 8.21 0.71 1.88
C ILE A 44 8.67 0.01 0.59
N SER A 45 7.74 -0.48 -0.22
CA SER A 45 8.10 -1.24 -1.44
C SER A 45 8.72 -0.40 -2.55
N ASP A 46 8.67 0.94 -2.46
CA ASP A 46 9.34 1.79 -3.46
C ASP A 46 10.87 1.58 -3.48
N ALA A 47 11.44 1.02 -2.40
CA ALA A 47 12.85 0.66 -2.35
C ALA A 47 13.19 -0.58 -3.19
N VAL A 48 12.20 -1.36 -3.60
CA VAL A 48 12.40 -2.53 -4.46
C VAL A 48 12.45 -2.09 -5.92
N PRO A 49 13.51 -2.43 -6.66
CA PRO A 49 13.60 -2.08 -8.08
C PRO A 49 12.41 -2.59 -8.88
N ALA A 50 11.95 -1.77 -9.83
CA ALA A 50 10.89 -2.21 -10.75
C ALA A 50 11.48 -3.13 -11.84
N PRO A 51 10.69 -4.12 -12.35
CA PRO A 51 9.32 -4.44 -11.94
C PRO A 51 9.28 -5.22 -10.63
N ARG A 52 8.30 -4.90 -9.80
CA ARG A 52 8.05 -5.66 -8.56
C ARG A 52 6.64 -6.24 -8.57
N SER A 53 6.48 -7.40 -7.98
CA SER A 53 5.22 -8.16 -8.03
C SER A 53 4.18 -7.71 -7.02
N PHE A 54 4.61 -7.05 -5.95
CA PHE A 54 3.74 -6.61 -4.87
C PHE A 54 4.04 -5.18 -4.46
N GLU A 55 3.02 -4.51 -3.97
CA GLU A 55 3.15 -3.31 -3.19
C GLU A 55 2.95 -3.66 -1.71
N PHE A 56 3.86 -3.17 -0.88
CA PHE A 56 3.81 -3.32 0.56
C PHE A 56 4.03 -1.95 1.18
N ARG A 57 3.01 -1.46 1.86
CA ARG A 57 2.97 -0.11 2.40
C ARG A 57 2.47 -0.12 3.83
N LYS A 58 2.88 0.86 4.61
CA LYS A 58 2.26 1.17 5.88
C LYS A 58 1.58 2.52 5.79
N ARG A 59 0.42 2.64 6.40
CA ARG A 59 -0.30 3.91 6.47
C ARG A 59 -0.83 4.11 7.88
N ALA A 60 -0.62 5.31 8.40
CA ALA A 60 -1.26 5.76 9.63
C ALA A 60 -2.39 6.72 9.27
N LEU A 61 -3.62 6.30 9.45
CA LEU A 61 -4.77 7.19 9.34
C LEU A 61 -4.89 7.98 10.64
N HIS A 62 -4.77 9.30 10.54
CA HIS A 62 -4.90 10.18 11.69
C HIS A 62 -6.34 10.13 12.22
N ILE A 63 -6.55 10.63 13.44
CA ILE A 63 -7.88 10.65 14.06
C ILE A 63 -8.88 11.35 13.14
N GLY A 64 -10.00 10.68 12.85
CA GLY A 64 -11.03 11.17 11.95
C GLY A 64 -10.77 10.91 10.47
N ALA A 65 -9.64 10.33 10.10
CA ALA A 65 -9.32 10.06 8.70
C ALA A 65 -9.95 8.76 8.20
N ALA A 66 -10.14 8.70 6.89
CA ALA A 66 -10.64 7.52 6.20
C ALA A 66 -10.11 7.44 4.78
N ILE A 67 -9.90 6.23 4.31
CA ILE A 67 -9.82 5.96 2.87
C ILE A 67 -11.27 5.86 2.39
N GLY A 68 -11.66 6.75 1.48
CA GLY A 68 -13.02 6.79 0.95
C GLY A 68 -13.37 5.54 0.17
N ILE A 69 -14.66 5.24 0.08
CA ILE A 69 -15.14 4.06 -0.64
C ILE A 69 -14.83 4.22 -2.13
N HIS A 70 -14.15 3.24 -2.69
CA HIS A 70 -13.73 3.22 -4.09
C HIS A 70 -13.60 1.79 -4.59
N PRO A 71 -13.74 1.53 -5.90
CA PRO A 71 -13.51 0.20 -6.44
C PRO A 71 -12.01 -0.12 -6.44
N ILE A 72 -11.67 -1.38 -6.21
CA ILE A 72 -10.29 -1.86 -6.30
C ILE A 72 -10.14 -2.80 -7.50
N GLY A 73 -9.00 -2.70 -8.19
CA GLY A 73 -8.69 -3.47 -9.38
C GLY A 73 -7.89 -4.75 -9.12
N HIS A 74 -7.67 -5.11 -7.88
CA HIS A 74 -6.88 -6.26 -7.42
C HIS A 74 -7.35 -6.67 -6.03
N ASP A 75 -6.98 -7.87 -5.60
CA ASP A 75 -7.14 -8.22 -4.19
C ASP A 75 -6.23 -7.34 -3.33
N GLU A 76 -6.67 -7.00 -2.13
CA GLU A 76 -5.95 -6.12 -1.24
C GLU A 76 -6.09 -6.62 0.20
N ILE A 77 -5.02 -6.48 0.97
CA ILE A 77 -5.01 -6.87 2.37
C ILE A 77 -4.77 -5.63 3.22
N TYR A 78 -5.60 -5.45 4.24
CA TYR A 78 -5.36 -4.52 5.33
C TYR A 78 -5.06 -5.31 6.60
N TYR A 79 -3.89 -5.08 7.17
CA TYR A 79 -3.51 -5.68 8.44
C TYR A 79 -3.27 -4.58 9.48
N VAL A 80 -3.99 -4.61 10.58
CA VAL A 80 -3.91 -3.57 11.60
C VAL A 80 -2.77 -3.85 12.56
N LEU A 81 -1.84 -2.89 12.68
CA LEU A 81 -0.74 -2.91 13.62
C LEU A 81 -1.14 -2.29 14.96
N SER A 82 -1.87 -1.18 14.93
CA SER A 82 -2.34 -0.46 16.12
C SER A 82 -3.55 0.40 15.82
N GLY A 83 -4.27 0.77 16.85
CA GLY A 83 -5.51 1.51 16.71
C GLY A 83 -6.68 0.61 16.34
N THR A 84 -7.81 1.24 16.04
CA THR A 84 -9.05 0.58 15.61
C THR A 84 -9.64 1.25 14.40
N GLY A 85 -10.42 0.52 13.62
CA GLY A 85 -11.09 1.04 12.45
C GLY A 85 -12.30 0.22 12.07
N ILE A 86 -13.03 0.71 11.08
CA ILE A 86 -14.14 -0.01 10.45
C ILE A 86 -13.84 -0.09 8.97
N VAL A 87 -13.75 -1.31 8.46
CA VAL A 87 -13.60 -1.57 7.02
C VAL A 87 -14.98 -1.74 6.41
N HIS A 88 -15.13 -1.17 5.22
CA HIS A 88 -16.31 -1.29 4.37
C HIS A 88 -15.95 -2.07 3.11
N SER A 89 -16.78 -3.02 2.73
CA SER A 89 -16.68 -3.72 1.46
C SER A 89 -18.07 -4.10 0.96
N ASP A 90 -18.46 -3.57 -0.21
CA ASP A 90 -19.74 -3.85 -0.88
C ASP A 90 -20.95 -3.80 0.05
N GLY A 91 -21.05 -2.76 0.87
CA GLY A 91 -22.19 -2.54 1.77
C GLY A 91 -22.07 -3.23 3.13
N GLU A 92 -21.08 -4.09 3.35
CA GLU A 92 -20.79 -4.66 4.65
C GLU A 92 -19.76 -3.83 5.41
N GLU A 93 -19.91 -3.76 6.72
CA GLU A 93 -18.93 -3.13 7.59
C GLU A 93 -18.48 -4.09 8.69
N LYS A 94 -17.19 -4.08 8.98
CA LYS A 94 -16.61 -4.88 10.07
C LYS A 94 -15.59 -4.07 10.84
N ALA A 95 -15.60 -4.23 12.16
CA ALA A 95 -14.62 -3.60 13.05
C ALA A 95 -13.28 -4.33 12.96
N LEU A 96 -12.20 -3.56 12.91
CA LEU A 96 -10.83 -4.05 12.94
C LEU A 96 -10.11 -3.50 14.17
N LYS A 97 -9.25 -4.33 14.73
CA LYS A 97 -8.34 -3.99 15.84
C LYS A 97 -6.95 -4.51 15.54
N ALA A 98 -5.98 -4.16 16.37
CA ALA A 98 -4.62 -4.67 16.23
C ALA A 98 -4.60 -6.20 16.14
N GLY A 99 -3.84 -6.73 15.19
CA GLY A 99 -3.73 -8.15 14.92
C GLY A 99 -4.83 -8.74 14.05
N THR A 100 -5.71 -7.92 13.46
CA THR A 100 -6.73 -8.40 12.52
C THR A 100 -6.38 -8.00 11.08
N ALA A 101 -6.76 -8.84 10.14
CA ALA A 101 -6.61 -8.61 8.72
C ALA A 101 -7.98 -8.60 8.02
N ALA A 102 -8.14 -7.70 7.06
CA ALA A 102 -9.24 -7.75 6.10
C ALA A 102 -8.70 -8.15 4.74
N TRP A 103 -9.27 -9.18 4.15
CA TRP A 103 -9.02 -9.54 2.76
C TRP A 103 -10.12 -8.93 1.90
N LEU A 104 -9.73 -8.09 0.96
CA LEU A 104 -10.65 -7.35 0.10
C LEU A 104 -10.49 -7.87 -1.33
N TYR A 105 -11.59 -8.17 -1.97
CA TYR A 105 -11.58 -8.82 -3.28
C TYR A 105 -11.61 -7.82 -4.43
N LYS A 106 -10.89 -8.15 -5.49
CA LYS A 106 -10.94 -7.41 -6.74
C LYS A 106 -12.39 -7.15 -7.18
N GLY A 107 -12.66 -5.91 -7.56
CA GLY A 107 -13.98 -5.47 -8.02
C GLY A 107 -14.89 -4.95 -6.90
N ALA A 108 -14.55 -5.19 -5.65
CA ALA A 108 -15.33 -4.67 -4.53
C ALA A 108 -15.13 -3.15 -4.38
N LYS A 109 -16.14 -2.49 -3.84
CA LYS A 109 -16.08 -1.09 -3.41
C LYS A 109 -15.70 -1.08 -1.95
N VAL A 110 -14.48 -0.62 -1.66
CA VAL A 110 -13.88 -0.72 -0.33
C VAL A 110 -13.50 0.63 0.23
N GLY A 111 -13.49 0.70 1.54
CA GLY A 111 -13.01 1.85 2.29
C GLY A 111 -12.68 1.43 3.73
N ILE A 112 -12.00 2.29 4.46
CA ILE A 112 -11.69 2.06 5.86
C ILE A 112 -11.62 3.40 6.57
N ARG A 113 -12.22 3.48 7.76
CA ARG A 113 -12.16 4.69 8.60
C ARG A 113 -11.51 4.40 9.93
N GLN A 114 -10.74 5.34 10.40
CA GLN A 114 -10.18 5.34 11.73
C GLN A 114 -11.31 5.52 12.76
N THR A 115 -11.23 4.80 13.87
CA THR A 115 -12.12 4.93 15.03
C THR A 115 -11.27 4.99 16.31
N GLY A 116 -11.90 5.38 17.40
CA GLY A 116 -11.20 5.46 18.68
C GLY A 116 -10.30 6.68 18.81
N SER A 117 -9.43 6.67 19.81
CA SER A 117 -8.63 7.82 20.24
C SER A 117 -7.17 7.80 19.74
N GLU A 118 -6.80 6.78 18.96
CA GLU A 118 -5.45 6.62 18.40
C GLU A 118 -5.50 6.57 16.88
N PRO A 119 -4.41 6.94 16.20
CA PRO A 119 -4.30 6.69 14.76
C PRO A 119 -4.50 5.21 14.44
N LEU A 120 -5.12 4.92 13.31
CA LEU A 120 -5.21 3.57 12.78
C LEU A 120 -3.98 3.31 11.91
N VAL A 121 -3.10 2.44 12.38
CA VAL A 121 -1.88 2.08 11.65
C VAL A 121 -2.07 0.71 11.03
N LEU A 122 -1.93 0.63 9.71
CA LEU A 122 -2.16 -0.60 8.98
C LEU A 122 -1.10 -0.82 7.90
N ILE A 123 -0.84 -2.10 7.64
CA ILE A 123 -0.17 -2.55 6.43
C ILE A 123 -1.21 -2.66 5.33
N ILE A 124 -0.86 -2.17 4.15
CA ILE A 124 -1.62 -2.32 2.92
C ILE A 124 -0.74 -3.09 1.94
N ALA A 125 -1.22 -4.25 1.50
CA ALA A 125 -0.49 -5.08 0.55
C ALA A 125 -1.40 -5.50 -0.59
N TYR A 126 -0.89 -5.43 -1.80
CA TYR A 126 -1.62 -5.85 -2.99
C TYR A 126 -0.65 -6.22 -4.13
N PRO A 127 -1.08 -7.08 -5.06
CA PRO A 127 -0.27 -7.40 -6.21
C PRO A 127 -0.13 -6.18 -7.14
N ASN A 128 1.07 -5.99 -7.67
CA ASN A 128 1.31 -4.97 -8.67
C ASN A 128 0.93 -5.50 -10.05
N GLN A 129 -0.06 -4.88 -10.68
CA GLN A 129 -0.54 -5.27 -12.01
C GLN A 129 0.15 -4.48 -13.14
N ALA A 130 1.20 -3.78 -12.82
CA ALA A 130 1.97 -3.11 -13.85
C ALA A 130 2.53 -4.16 -14.82
N ALA A 131 2.56 -3.89 -16.07
CA ALA A 131 3.18 -4.66 -17.13
C ALA A 131 2.51 -5.99 -17.50
N GLY A 132 1.76 -5.97 -18.56
CA GLY A 132 1.33 -7.17 -19.29
C GLY A 132 0.06 -7.83 -18.77
N GLN A 133 -0.69 -7.13 -17.99
CA GLN A 133 -2.03 -7.54 -17.56
C GLN A 133 -3.09 -6.97 -18.49
#